data_a71655d4930882668365d7d9e3a76073
#
_entry.id   a71655d4930882668365d7d9e3a76073
#
_cell.length_a   1.000
_cell.length_b   1.000
_cell.length_c   1.000
_cell.angle_alpha   90.00
_cell.angle_beta   90.00
_cell.angle_gamma   90.00
#
_symmetry.space_group_name_H-M   'P 1'
#
loop_
_entity.id
_entity.type
_entity.pdbx_description
1 polymer ?
#
loop_
_entity_poly.entity_id
_entity_poly.type
_entity_poly.pdbx_seq_one_letter_code
_entity_poly.pdbx_strand_id
1 'polypeptide(L)'
;MRDIVDFIGNTPLIKLKYPSEITGCNIYGKAEFMNPAGSIKDRTALGIILDAEEKNLIEPGGTVVEGTFGNTGIALTMINNARGYKTIIVMPDGASEEKQSILRNMGAELKVVATKPYSDLGNYQHVSKRLVEELQSKGETSVMWANQFDNTANYKFHSKTTATVSYTHLRAHETC
;
A
#
# COMPACT_ATOMS: atom_id res chain seq x y z
N MET A 1 7.38 22.71 -4.65
CA MET A 1 6.75 22.36 -3.36
C MET A 1 6.82 20.85 -3.26
N ARG A 2 7.14 20.26 -2.10
CA ARG A 2 7.12 18.80 -1.94
C ARG A 2 5.70 18.33 -1.71
N ASP A 3 5.34 17.19 -2.34
CA ASP A 3 4.06 16.51 -2.13
C ASP A 3 4.20 15.49 -0.99
N ILE A 4 3.07 15.03 -0.43
CA ILE A 4 3.03 14.00 0.63
C ILE A 4 3.72 12.71 0.18
N VAL A 5 3.68 12.37 -1.10
CA VAL A 5 4.33 11.19 -1.66
C VAL A 5 5.86 11.25 -1.59
N ASP A 6 6.45 12.45 -1.56
CA ASP A 6 7.90 12.67 -1.46
C ASP A 6 8.46 12.30 -0.07
N PHE A 7 7.58 12.11 0.91
CA PHE A 7 7.94 11.70 2.28
C PHE A 7 7.83 10.19 2.50
N ILE A 8 7.41 9.43 1.49
CA ILE A 8 7.36 7.97 1.58
C ILE A 8 8.77 7.40 1.47
N GLY A 9 9.12 6.57 2.41
CA GLY A 9 10.44 5.95 2.45
C GLY A 9 11.45 6.74 3.28
N ASN A 10 12.72 6.47 3.06
CA ASN A 10 13.83 7.02 3.86
C ASN A 10 13.62 6.92 5.38
N THR A 11 12.90 5.88 5.80
CA THR A 11 12.62 5.61 7.22
C THR A 11 13.90 5.17 7.94
N PRO A 12 14.11 5.58 9.21
CA PRO A 12 15.31 5.24 9.95
C PRO A 12 15.38 3.75 10.29
N LEU A 13 16.60 3.27 10.46
CA LEU A 13 16.90 1.97 11.04
C LEU A 13 17.20 2.17 12.53
N ILE A 14 16.43 1.55 13.42
CA ILE A 14 16.49 1.74 14.86
C ILE A 14 16.99 0.47 15.54
N LYS A 15 18.05 0.56 16.35
CA LYS A 15 18.49 -0.58 17.16
C LYS A 15 17.47 -0.88 18.26
N LEU A 16 16.99 -2.11 18.27
CA LEU A 16 16.05 -2.62 19.26
C LEU A 16 16.84 -3.09 20.48
N LYS A 17 16.86 -2.29 21.55
CA LYS A 17 17.68 -2.53 22.73
C LYS A 17 17.38 -3.88 23.39
N TYR A 18 16.15 -4.09 23.81
CA TYR A 18 15.75 -5.28 24.55
C TYR A 18 15.96 -6.61 23.79
N PRO A 19 15.51 -6.77 22.51
CA PRO A 19 15.85 -7.97 21.76
C PRO A 19 17.34 -8.17 21.55
N SER A 20 18.11 -7.09 21.39
CA SER A 20 19.55 -7.18 21.22
C SER A 20 20.27 -7.67 22.48
N GLU A 21 19.84 -7.22 23.67
CA GLU A 21 20.39 -7.64 24.95
C GLU A 21 20.09 -9.13 25.25
N ILE A 22 18.85 -9.59 24.99
CA ILE A 22 18.45 -10.99 25.22
C ILE A 22 19.22 -11.96 24.31
N THR A 23 19.41 -11.59 23.04
CA THR A 23 20.01 -12.50 22.05
C THR A 23 21.52 -12.39 21.95
N GLY A 24 22.12 -11.35 22.52
CA GLY A 24 23.53 -11.02 22.33
C GLY A 24 23.88 -10.55 20.90
N CYS A 25 22.86 -10.30 20.07
CA CYS A 25 23.03 -9.87 18.67
C CYS A 25 22.56 -8.43 18.48
N ASN A 26 23.08 -7.73 17.50
CA ASN A 26 22.54 -6.43 17.13
C ASN A 26 21.28 -6.61 16.28
N ILE A 27 20.11 -6.33 16.85
CA ILE A 27 18.81 -6.40 16.15
C ILE A 27 18.33 -5.00 15.85
N TYR A 28 18.01 -4.75 14.57
CA TYR A 28 17.51 -3.48 14.08
C TYR A 28 16.10 -3.62 13.52
N GLY A 29 15.26 -2.62 13.74
CA GLY A 29 13.93 -2.47 13.14
C GLY A 29 13.89 -1.28 12.20
N LYS A 30 13.40 -1.48 10.98
CA LYS A 30 13.14 -0.37 10.07
C LYS A 30 11.81 0.30 10.43
N ALA A 31 11.86 1.60 10.75
CA ALA A 31 10.72 2.33 11.33
C ALA A 31 9.68 2.70 10.24
N GLU A 32 9.08 1.72 9.58
CA GLU A 32 8.10 1.94 8.51
C GLU A 32 6.79 2.61 8.96
N PHE A 33 6.52 2.63 10.27
CA PHE A 33 5.43 3.42 10.85
C PHE A 33 5.63 4.94 10.71
N MET A 34 6.83 5.40 10.33
CA MET A 34 7.13 6.80 10.06
C MET A 34 6.79 7.24 8.64
N ASN A 35 6.34 6.34 7.78
CA ASN A 35 5.77 6.72 6.50
C ASN A 35 4.47 7.53 6.70
N PRO A 36 4.08 8.42 5.77
CA PRO A 36 2.91 9.31 5.91
C PRO A 36 1.58 8.62 6.22
N ALA A 37 1.30 7.46 5.63
CA ALA A 37 0.12 6.65 5.96
C ALA A 37 0.38 5.61 7.07
N GLY A 38 1.54 5.68 7.73
CA GLY A 38 1.88 4.95 8.93
C GLY A 38 2.32 3.50 8.74
N SER A 39 2.69 3.06 7.54
CA SER A 39 3.10 1.67 7.34
C SER A 39 4.03 1.45 6.15
N ILE A 40 4.58 0.22 6.06
CA ILE A 40 5.35 -0.22 4.89
C ILE A 40 4.50 -0.24 3.61
N LYS A 41 3.16 -0.23 3.71
CA LYS A 41 2.25 -0.28 2.57
C LYS A 41 2.26 1.02 1.75
N ASP A 42 2.73 2.11 2.32
CA ASP A 42 2.98 3.35 1.60
C ASP A 42 3.92 3.12 0.42
N ARG A 43 4.99 2.34 0.64
CA ARG A 43 5.93 1.97 -0.43
C ARG A 43 5.29 1.03 -1.46
N THR A 44 4.53 0.04 -1.00
CA THR A 44 3.79 -0.87 -1.89
C THR A 44 2.84 -0.09 -2.79
N ALA A 45 2.03 0.79 -2.21
CA ALA A 45 1.06 1.59 -2.93
C ALA A 45 1.75 2.55 -3.92
N LEU A 46 2.80 3.25 -3.49
CA LEU A 46 3.56 4.15 -4.36
C LEU A 46 4.17 3.40 -5.54
N GLY A 47 4.79 2.24 -5.30
CA GLY A 47 5.38 1.43 -6.37
C GLY A 47 4.36 0.98 -7.39
N ILE A 48 3.15 0.59 -6.95
CA ILE A 48 2.06 0.17 -7.85
C ILE A 48 1.56 1.35 -8.70
N ILE A 49 1.36 2.52 -8.10
CA ILE A 49 0.85 3.69 -8.82
C ILE A 49 1.90 4.20 -9.82
N LEU A 50 3.16 4.32 -9.43
CA LEU A 50 4.22 4.76 -10.35
C LEU A 50 4.41 3.80 -11.53
N ASP A 51 4.36 2.49 -11.31
CA ASP A 51 4.43 1.48 -12.39
C ASP A 51 3.22 1.57 -13.33
N ALA A 52 2.04 1.85 -12.77
CA ALA A 52 0.83 2.02 -13.56
C ALA A 52 0.87 3.28 -14.43
N GLU A 53 1.38 4.38 -13.90
CA GLU A 53 1.58 5.63 -14.65
C GLU A 53 2.63 5.44 -15.77
N GLU A 54 3.77 4.82 -15.45
CA GLU A 54 4.83 4.55 -16.43
C GLU A 54 4.32 3.68 -17.61
N LYS A 55 3.39 2.76 -17.34
CA LYS A 55 2.80 1.86 -18.33
C LYS A 55 1.52 2.40 -18.97
N ASN A 56 1.08 3.60 -18.61
CA ASN A 56 -0.19 4.18 -19.05
C ASN A 56 -1.41 3.28 -18.75
N LEU A 57 -1.42 2.58 -17.60
CA LEU A 57 -2.52 1.73 -17.15
C LEU A 57 -3.62 2.52 -16.43
N ILE A 58 -3.34 3.78 -16.08
CA ILE A 58 -4.28 4.71 -15.48
C ILE A 58 -4.05 6.12 -16.03
N GLU A 59 -5.14 6.83 -16.33
CA GLU A 59 -5.12 8.21 -16.79
C GLU A 59 -5.50 9.16 -15.65
N PRO A 60 -5.15 10.46 -15.75
CA PRO A 60 -5.56 11.46 -14.76
C PRO A 60 -7.08 11.42 -14.49
N GLY A 61 -7.45 11.40 -13.20
CA GLY A 61 -8.86 11.27 -12.79
C GLY A 61 -9.39 9.84 -12.78
N GLY A 62 -8.59 8.85 -13.17
CA GLY A 62 -8.94 7.43 -13.18
C GLY A 62 -9.21 6.86 -11.79
N THR A 63 -9.70 5.64 -11.75
CA THR A 63 -10.13 4.94 -10.53
C THR A 63 -9.22 3.77 -10.21
N VAL A 64 -8.69 3.71 -9.00
CA VAL A 64 -7.91 2.59 -8.46
C VAL A 64 -8.78 1.77 -7.53
N VAL A 65 -8.88 0.48 -7.78
CA VAL A 65 -9.63 -0.47 -6.95
C VAL A 65 -8.66 -1.41 -6.25
N GLU A 66 -8.88 -1.66 -4.95
CA GLU A 66 -8.09 -2.63 -4.18
C GLU A 66 -8.94 -3.38 -3.17
N GLY A 67 -8.62 -4.68 -3.00
CA GLY A 67 -9.16 -5.52 -1.94
C GLY A 67 -8.16 -5.62 -0.77
N THR A 68 -8.51 -5.14 0.44
CA THR A 68 -7.57 -5.09 1.54
C THR A 68 -8.23 -5.02 2.92
N PHE A 69 -7.51 -5.50 3.96
CA PHE A 69 -7.86 -5.30 5.39
C PHE A 69 -7.49 -3.92 5.95
N GLY A 70 -6.90 -3.01 5.17
CA GLY A 70 -6.71 -1.63 5.62
C GLY A 70 -5.44 -0.92 5.16
N ASN A 71 -4.26 -1.26 5.63
CA ASN A 71 -3.05 -0.44 5.44
C ASN A 71 -2.75 -0.11 3.96
N THR A 72 -2.93 -1.07 3.05
CA THR A 72 -2.75 -0.82 1.61
C THR A 72 -3.81 0.14 1.08
N GLY A 73 -5.06 -0.02 1.53
CA GLY A 73 -6.14 0.88 1.17
C GLY A 73 -5.88 2.31 1.63
N ILE A 74 -5.43 2.49 2.88
CA ILE A 74 -5.09 3.80 3.45
C ILE A 74 -3.96 4.45 2.63
N ALA A 75 -2.89 3.70 2.35
CA ALA A 75 -1.77 4.19 1.56
C ALA A 75 -2.17 4.56 0.12
N LEU A 76 -2.95 3.69 -0.56
CA LEU A 76 -3.47 3.98 -1.90
C LEU A 76 -4.34 5.22 -1.89
N THR A 77 -5.26 5.36 -0.92
CA THR A 77 -6.14 6.53 -0.83
C THR A 77 -5.34 7.82 -0.66
N MET A 78 -4.33 7.82 0.21
CA MET A 78 -3.46 8.99 0.40
C MET A 78 -2.73 9.38 -0.89
N ILE A 79 -2.11 8.42 -1.55
CA ILE A 79 -1.34 8.66 -2.78
C ILE A 79 -2.27 9.09 -3.92
N ASN A 80 -3.40 8.42 -4.07
CA ASN A 80 -4.38 8.72 -5.11
C ASN A 80 -4.97 10.12 -4.96
N ASN A 81 -5.28 10.55 -3.73
CA ASN A 81 -5.71 11.93 -3.47
C ASN A 81 -4.65 12.95 -3.89
N ALA A 82 -3.38 12.70 -3.57
CA ALA A 82 -2.28 13.58 -3.96
C ALA A 82 -2.08 13.64 -5.48
N ARG A 83 -2.39 12.55 -6.20
CA ARG A 83 -2.19 12.42 -7.65
C ARG A 83 -3.46 12.63 -8.48
N GLY A 84 -4.59 12.90 -7.83
CA GLY A 84 -5.86 13.20 -8.50
C GLY A 84 -6.61 11.96 -9.02
N TYR A 85 -6.38 10.78 -8.44
CA TYR A 85 -7.10 9.54 -8.72
C TYR A 85 -8.23 9.30 -7.71
N LYS A 86 -9.27 8.58 -8.13
CA LYS A 86 -10.32 8.06 -7.25
C LYS A 86 -9.88 6.72 -6.65
N THR A 87 -10.41 6.40 -5.48
CA THR A 87 -10.08 5.14 -4.79
C THR A 87 -11.36 4.42 -4.38
N ILE A 88 -11.46 3.14 -4.74
CA ILE A 88 -12.49 2.22 -4.27
C ILE A 88 -11.80 1.09 -3.51
N ILE A 89 -12.16 0.92 -2.25
CA ILE A 89 -11.61 -0.14 -1.39
C ILE A 89 -12.70 -1.17 -1.10
N VAL A 90 -12.42 -2.42 -1.43
CA VAL A 90 -13.22 -3.57 -1.01
C VAL A 90 -12.59 -4.15 0.24
N MET A 91 -13.32 -4.13 1.34
CA MET A 91 -12.83 -4.51 2.66
C MET A 91 -13.74 -5.56 3.29
N PRO A 92 -13.20 -6.62 3.93
CA PRO A 92 -14.04 -7.55 4.68
C PRO A 92 -14.57 -6.90 5.97
N ASP A 93 -15.76 -7.30 6.41
CA ASP A 93 -16.42 -6.80 7.62
C ASP A 93 -15.64 -7.13 8.92
N GLY A 94 -14.74 -8.12 8.88
CA GLY A 94 -13.80 -8.39 9.96
C GLY A 94 -12.66 -7.39 10.11
N ALA A 95 -12.55 -6.39 9.24
CA ALA A 95 -11.58 -5.31 9.39
C ALA A 95 -12.01 -4.30 10.46
N SER A 96 -11.03 -3.69 11.16
CA SER A 96 -11.32 -2.77 12.26
C SER A 96 -12.12 -1.56 11.79
N GLU A 97 -13.08 -1.11 12.63
CA GLU A 97 -13.88 0.10 12.38
C GLU A 97 -13.02 1.35 12.25
N GLU A 98 -11.90 1.41 12.99
CA GLU A 98 -10.92 2.50 12.90
C GLU A 98 -10.43 2.67 11.45
N LYS A 99 -9.97 1.57 10.82
CA LYS A 99 -9.48 1.60 9.44
C LYS A 99 -10.57 1.94 8.43
N GLN A 100 -11.78 1.46 8.66
CA GLN A 100 -12.95 1.83 7.84
C GLN A 100 -13.23 3.33 7.93
N SER A 101 -13.19 3.89 9.15
CA SER A 101 -13.41 5.32 9.39
C SER A 101 -12.31 6.17 8.75
N ILE A 102 -11.04 5.77 8.88
CA ILE A 102 -9.91 6.44 8.22
C ILE A 102 -10.15 6.52 6.71
N LEU A 103 -10.47 5.40 6.06
CA LEU A 103 -10.70 5.35 4.61
C LEU A 103 -11.85 6.26 4.16
N ARG A 104 -12.98 6.24 4.88
CA ARG A 104 -14.12 7.13 4.58
C ARG A 104 -13.75 8.60 4.75
N ASN A 105 -13.05 8.94 5.84
CA ASN A 105 -12.62 10.32 6.12
C ASN A 105 -11.60 10.82 5.09
N MET A 106 -10.81 9.94 4.51
CA MET A 106 -9.88 10.26 3.41
C MET A 106 -10.58 10.36 2.04
N GLY A 107 -11.87 10.06 1.95
CA GLY A 107 -12.65 10.18 0.72
C GLY A 107 -12.63 8.94 -0.18
N ALA A 108 -12.15 7.79 0.30
CA ALA A 108 -12.27 6.53 -0.45
C ALA A 108 -13.72 6.05 -0.46
N GLU A 109 -14.18 5.54 -1.61
CA GLU A 109 -15.38 4.74 -1.66
C GLU A 109 -15.10 3.39 -1.01
N LEU A 110 -15.81 3.08 0.07
CA LEU A 110 -15.61 1.85 0.85
C LEU A 110 -16.76 0.87 0.61
N LYS A 111 -16.45 -0.29 0.05
CA LYS A 111 -17.36 -1.41 -0.13
C LYS A 111 -17.02 -2.52 0.89
N VAL A 112 -17.86 -2.65 1.93
CA VAL A 112 -17.70 -3.69 2.94
C VAL A 112 -18.39 -4.96 2.48
N VAL A 113 -17.69 -6.11 2.56
CA VAL A 113 -18.21 -7.44 2.18
C VAL A 113 -18.02 -8.41 3.34
N ALA A 114 -18.78 -9.50 3.34
CA ALA A 114 -18.61 -10.55 4.36
C ALA A 114 -17.20 -11.14 4.32
N THR A 115 -16.61 -11.38 5.47
CA THR A 115 -15.31 -12.06 5.60
C THR A 115 -15.44 -13.50 5.12
N LYS A 116 -14.71 -13.85 4.08
CA LYS A 116 -14.70 -15.17 3.46
C LYS A 116 -13.29 -15.64 3.14
N PRO A 117 -13.02 -16.97 3.13
CA PRO A 117 -11.73 -17.52 2.72
C PRO A 117 -11.46 -17.20 1.23
N TYR A 118 -10.20 -17.23 0.83
CA TYR A 118 -9.78 -16.93 -0.55
C TYR A 118 -10.41 -17.88 -1.59
N SER A 119 -10.72 -19.12 -1.22
CA SER A 119 -11.41 -20.09 -2.09
C SER A 119 -12.86 -19.72 -2.42
N ASP A 120 -13.49 -18.82 -1.66
CA ASP A 120 -14.86 -18.35 -1.92
C ASP A 120 -14.82 -17.14 -2.85
N LEU A 121 -15.62 -17.14 -3.90
CA LEU A 121 -15.74 -16.03 -4.84
C LEU A 121 -16.26 -14.73 -4.20
N GLY A 122 -16.87 -14.77 -3.04
CA GLY A 122 -17.24 -13.61 -2.24
C GLY A 122 -16.07 -13.02 -1.42
N ASN A 123 -14.87 -13.59 -1.49
CA ASN A 123 -13.69 -13.00 -0.86
C ASN A 123 -13.41 -11.60 -1.43
N TYR A 124 -13.00 -10.68 -0.58
CA TYR A 124 -12.77 -9.27 -0.91
C TYR A 124 -11.82 -9.05 -2.11
N GLN A 125 -10.83 -9.93 -2.31
CA GLN A 125 -9.91 -9.85 -3.45
C GLN A 125 -10.62 -10.20 -4.76
N HIS A 126 -11.42 -11.27 -4.79
CA HIS A 126 -12.21 -11.63 -5.96
C HIS A 126 -13.29 -10.58 -6.26
N VAL A 127 -13.92 -10.03 -5.22
CA VAL A 127 -14.91 -8.96 -5.38
C VAL A 127 -14.26 -7.72 -5.96
N SER A 128 -13.06 -7.32 -5.50
CA SER A 128 -12.36 -6.15 -6.04
C SER A 128 -12.00 -6.33 -7.52
N LYS A 129 -11.55 -7.51 -7.93
CA LYS A 129 -11.26 -7.83 -9.33
C LYS A 129 -12.52 -7.70 -10.20
N ARG A 130 -13.61 -8.37 -9.80
CA ARG A 130 -14.88 -8.31 -10.54
C ARG A 130 -15.45 -6.89 -10.64
N LEU A 131 -15.24 -6.08 -9.59
CA LEU A 131 -15.67 -4.68 -9.61
C LEU A 131 -14.95 -3.88 -10.70
N VAL A 132 -13.66 -4.12 -10.91
CA VAL A 132 -12.92 -3.51 -12.04
C VAL A 132 -13.52 -3.92 -13.37
N GLU A 133 -13.77 -5.21 -13.59
CA GLU A 133 -14.37 -5.74 -14.80
C GLU A 133 -15.78 -5.14 -15.04
N GLU A 134 -16.56 -4.98 -13.99
CA GLU A 134 -17.89 -4.36 -14.03
C GLU A 134 -17.82 -2.88 -14.41
N LEU A 135 -16.93 -2.09 -13.81
CA LEU A 135 -16.76 -0.67 -14.10
C LEU A 135 -16.31 -0.47 -15.56
N GLN A 136 -15.35 -1.27 -16.03
CA GLN A 136 -14.90 -1.26 -17.41
C GLN A 136 -16.03 -1.60 -18.39
N SER A 137 -16.87 -2.59 -18.07
CA SER A 137 -18.02 -2.98 -18.90
C SER A 137 -19.10 -1.88 -18.97
N LYS A 138 -19.17 -1.00 -17.99
CA LYS A 138 -20.05 0.18 -17.95
C LYS A 138 -19.48 1.39 -18.69
N GLY A 139 -18.30 1.27 -19.28
CA GLY A 139 -17.68 2.31 -20.08
C GLY A 139 -16.70 3.21 -19.32
N GLU A 140 -16.34 2.87 -18.07
CA GLU A 140 -15.24 3.54 -17.40
C GLU A 140 -13.90 3.08 -17.99
N THR A 141 -13.24 3.96 -18.74
CA THR A 141 -12.03 3.61 -19.53
C THR A 141 -10.75 3.61 -18.68
N SER A 142 -10.71 4.35 -17.59
CA SER A 142 -9.52 4.47 -16.74
C SER A 142 -9.78 3.89 -15.36
N VAL A 143 -9.85 2.57 -15.28
CA VAL A 143 -10.02 1.81 -14.04
C VAL A 143 -8.96 0.73 -13.94
N MET A 144 -8.20 0.70 -12.84
CA MET A 144 -7.20 -0.34 -12.59
C MET A 144 -7.43 -1.07 -11.28
N TRP A 145 -7.08 -2.36 -11.26
CA TRP A 145 -6.93 -3.13 -10.03
C TRP A 145 -5.48 -3.05 -9.53
N ALA A 146 -5.28 -2.55 -8.32
CA ALA A 146 -3.92 -2.44 -7.76
C ALA A 146 -3.29 -3.81 -7.50
N ASN A 147 -4.10 -4.82 -7.09
CA ASN A 147 -3.71 -6.23 -6.94
C ASN A 147 -2.38 -6.41 -6.19
N GLN A 148 -2.30 -5.89 -4.98
CA GLN A 148 -1.06 -5.87 -4.18
C GLN A 148 -0.38 -7.24 -4.02
N PHE A 149 -1.12 -8.34 -4.14
CA PHE A 149 -0.61 -9.69 -3.89
C PHE A 149 0.16 -10.25 -5.09
N ASP A 150 -0.30 -10.01 -6.32
CA ASP A 150 0.30 -10.55 -7.54
C ASP A 150 1.02 -9.50 -8.37
N ASN A 151 0.77 -8.21 -8.12
CA ASN A 151 1.40 -7.13 -8.86
C ASN A 151 2.90 -7.05 -8.56
N THR A 152 3.70 -7.36 -9.59
CA THR A 152 5.16 -7.41 -9.48
C THR A 152 5.80 -6.05 -9.18
N ALA A 153 5.10 -4.94 -9.40
CA ALA A 153 5.56 -3.60 -9.04
C ALA A 153 5.84 -3.49 -7.53
N ASN A 154 5.06 -4.19 -6.71
CA ASN A 154 5.23 -4.25 -5.26
C ASN A 154 6.65 -4.70 -4.89
N TYR A 155 7.06 -5.92 -5.24
CA TYR A 155 8.38 -6.42 -4.86
C TYR A 155 9.52 -5.66 -5.55
N LYS A 156 9.34 -5.22 -6.80
CA LYS A 156 10.35 -4.45 -7.53
C LYS A 156 10.64 -3.12 -6.85
N PHE A 157 9.61 -2.44 -6.37
CA PHE A 157 9.76 -1.18 -5.65
C PHE A 157 10.49 -1.39 -4.31
N HIS A 158 10.14 -2.43 -3.56
CA HIS A 158 10.84 -2.77 -2.33
C HIS A 158 12.32 -3.14 -2.57
N SER A 159 12.61 -3.89 -3.62
CA SER A 159 14.00 -4.23 -4.00
C SER A 159 14.83 -2.97 -4.28
N LYS A 160 14.28 -2.01 -5.01
CA LYS A 160 14.98 -0.76 -5.39
C LYS A 160 15.11 0.24 -4.24
N THR A 161 14.20 0.23 -3.28
CA THR A 161 14.12 1.26 -2.23
C THR A 161 14.37 0.71 -0.83
N THR A 162 13.50 -0.13 -0.31
CA THR A 162 13.57 -0.63 1.08
C THR A 162 14.83 -1.45 1.33
N ALA A 163 15.18 -2.35 0.42
CA ALA A 163 16.39 -3.17 0.53
C ALA A 163 17.65 -2.32 0.44
N THR A 164 17.74 -1.42 -0.54
CA THR A 164 18.89 -0.54 -0.74
C THR A 164 19.14 0.36 0.47
N VAL A 165 18.10 1.02 0.98
CA VAL A 165 18.22 1.90 2.16
C VAL A 165 18.60 1.11 3.41
N SER A 166 18.02 -0.08 3.62
CA SER A 166 18.36 -0.94 4.76
C SER A 166 19.82 -1.39 4.68
N TYR A 167 20.29 -1.81 3.50
CA TYR A 167 21.68 -2.21 3.28
C TYR A 167 22.65 -1.05 3.53
N THR A 168 22.37 0.14 3.04
CA THR A 168 23.20 1.34 3.27
C THR A 168 23.29 1.69 4.75
N HIS A 169 22.18 1.63 5.47
CA HIS A 169 22.15 1.91 6.91
C HIS A 169 22.91 0.86 7.72
N LEU A 170 22.81 -0.43 7.35
CA LEU A 170 23.57 -1.50 8.02
C LEU A 170 25.07 -1.34 7.81
N ARG A 171 25.53 -1.08 6.59
CA ARG A 171 26.96 -0.86 6.31
C ARG A 171 27.54 0.32 7.08
N ALA A 172 26.79 1.37 7.31
CA ALA A 172 27.22 2.50 8.13
C ALA A 172 27.49 2.12 9.60
N HIS A 173 26.88 1.04 10.08
CA HIS A 173 27.09 0.51 11.44
C HIS A 173 28.19 -0.55 11.52
N GLU A 174 28.59 -1.16 10.38
CA GLU A 174 29.68 -2.15 10.34
C GLU A 174 31.08 -1.50 10.29
N THR A 175 31.16 -0.20 10.04
CA THR A 175 32.43 0.55 9.92
C THR A 175 32.83 1.27 11.20
N CYS A 176 32.19 0.97 12.33
CA CYS A 176 32.56 1.50 13.65
C CYS A 176 33.34 0.50 14.45
#